data_f0fe9102442c88e9e93ab0ce61b93a7c
#
_entry.id   f0fe9102442c88e9e93ab0ce61b93a7c
#
_cell.length_a   1.000
_cell.length_b   1.000
_cell.length_c   1.000
_cell.angle_alpha   90.00
_cell.angle_beta   90.00
_cell.angle_gamma   90.00
#
_symmetry.space_group_name_H-M   'P 1'
#
loop_
_entity.id
_entity.type
_entity.pdbx_description
1 polymer ?
#
loop_
_entity_poly.entity_id
_entity_poly.type
_entity_poly.pdbx_seq_one_letter_code
_entity_poly.pdbx_strand_id
1 'polypeptide(L)'
;MKYVTLLALSALVIMSLQGCATKTYGRQGTVTSYERDSMTCREIDLDLAKTRGFVDHVNKESEFSGRDVLAILGDFGIGNNMEKSAAIESANKRIEQFRELRDAKKCGANPA
;
A
#
# COMPACT_ATOMS: atom_id res chain seq x y z
N MET A 1 -17.72 -35.72 27.25
CA MET A 1 -16.35 -35.52 26.75
C MET A 1 -16.27 -35.39 25.24
N LYS A 2 -16.88 -36.26 24.45
CA LYS A 2 -16.80 -36.22 22.96
C LYS A 2 -17.34 -34.92 22.36
N TYR A 3 -18.37 -34.30 22.93
CA TYR A 3 -18.93 -33.04 22.43
C TYR A 3 -18.10 -31.81 22.78
N VAL A 4 -17.37 -31.84 23.88
CA VAL A 4 -16.48 -30.73 24.30
C VAL A 4 -15.26 -30.67 23.42
N THR A 5 -14.72 -31.81 22.99
CA THR A 5 -13.61 -31.88 22.03
C THR A 5 -14.02 -31.42 20.62
N LEU A 6 -15.22 -31.77 20.18
CA LEU A 6 -15.76 -31.31 18.90
C LEU A 6 -15.99 -29.79 18.86
N LEU A 7 -16.53 -29.21 19.94
CA LEU A 7 -16.72 -27.77 20.09
C LEU A 7 -15.37 -27.02 20.14
N ALA A 8 -14.37 -27.56 20.82
CA ALA A 8 -13.03 -26.96 20.87
C ALA A 8 -12.33 -26.99 19.50
N LEU A 9 -12.48 -28.07 18.73
CA LEU A 9 -11.91 -28.18 17.38
C LEU A 9 -12.60 -27.18 16.41
N SER A 10 -13.91 -27.02 16.49
CA SER A 10 -14.65 -26.07 15.64
C SER A 10 -14.30 -24.61 15.95
N ALA A 11 -14.06 -24.27 17.21
CA ALA A 11 -13.62 -22.93 17.61
C ALA A 11 -12.20 -22.59 17.10
N LEU A 12 -11.31 -23.59 17.08
CA LEU A 12 -9.94 -23.39 16.56
C LEU A 12 -9.91 -23.13 15.06
N VAL A 13 -10.77 -23.79 14.29
CA VAL A 13 -10.89 -23.61 12.83
C VAL A 13 -11.43 -22.23 12.47
N ILE A 14 -12.35 -21.69 13.27
CA ILE A 14 -12.94 -20.35 13.05
C ILE A 14 -11.90 -19.26 13.32
N MET A 15 -11.02 -19.43 14.30
CA MET A 15 -9.96 -18.44 14.60
C MET A 15 -8.88 -18.34 13.50
N SER A 16 -8.65 -19.38 12.74
CA SER A 16 -7.64 -19.37 11.67
C SER A 16 -8.08 -18.66 10.37
N LEU A 17 -9.35 -18.35 10.21
CA LEU A 17 -9.91 -17.70 9.02
C LEU A 17 -9.92 -16.15 9.09
N GLN A 18 -9.56 -15.57 10.23
CA GLN A 18 -9.64 -14.09 10.40
C GLN A 18 -8.51 -13.33 9.72
N GLY A 19 -7.40 -13.97 9.38
CA GLY A 19 -6.24 -13.33 8.74
C GLY A 19 -6.42 -12.92 7.27
N CYS A 20 -7.48 -13.39 6.59
CA CYS A 20 -7.64 -13.20 5.14
C CYS A 20 -8.53 -12.00 4.73
N ALA A 21 -9.14 -11.29 5.67
CA ALA A 21 -10.08 -10.20 5.38
C ALA A 21 -9.40 -8.83 5.15
N THR A 22 -8.19 -8.62 5.67
CA THR A 22 -7.45 -7.36 5.51
C THR A 22 -6.71 -7.34 4.16
N LYS A 23 -6.96 -6.30 3.37
CA LYS A 23 -6.22 -6.04 2.13
C LYS A 23 -4.83 -5.52 2.46
N THR A 24 -3.82 -5.98 1.73
CA THR A 24 -2.43 -5.54 1.84
C THR A 24 -2.00 -4.89 0.53
N TYR A 25 -1.59 -3.63 0.58
CA TYR A 25 -1.20 -2.87 -0.61
C TYR A 25 0.32 -2.72 -0.75
N GLY A 26 1.09 -3.05 0.28
CA GLY A 26 2.52 -2.80 0.32
C GLY A 26 2.86 -1.34 0.61
N ARG A 27 4.14 -1.03 0.56
CA ARG A 27 4.69 0.30 0.85
C ARG A 27 5.69 0.71 -0.21
N GLN A 28 5.72 2.00 -0.51
CA GLN A 28 6.79 2.58 -1.31
C GLN A 28 7.95 3.00 -0.40
N GLY A 29 9.17 2.56 -0.75
CA GLY A 29 10.37 2.98 -0.03
C GLY A 29 10.67 4.46 -0.24
N THR A 30 11.41 5.06 0.69
CA THR A 30 11.96 6.40 0.51
C THR A 30 13.04 6.41 -0.58
N VAL A 31 13.23 7.57 -1.21
CA VAL A 31 14.30 7.75 -2.21
C VAL A 31 15.66 7.60 -1.52
N THR A 32 16.45 6.66 -1.99
CA THR A 32 17.78 6.36 -1.43
C THR A 32 18.84 7.37 -1.88
N SER A 33 19.98 7.42 -1.19
CA SER A 33 21.11 8.24 -1.62
C SER A 33 21.62 7.82 -3.00
N TYR A 34 21.67 6.51 -3.27
CA TYR A 34 22.06 5.99 -4.58
C TYR A 34 21.14 6.47 -5.71
N GLU A 35 19.82 6.45 -5.50
CA GLU A 35 18.86 6.99 -6.46
C GLU A 35 19.08 8.49 -6.68
N ARG A 36 19.31 9.26 -5.61
CA ARG A 36 19.57 10.71 -5.69
C ARG A 36 20.80 11.03 -6.53
N ASP A 37 21.84 10.26 -6.36
CA ASP A 37 23.12 10.51 -7.02
C ASP A 37 23.12 10.04 -8.48
N SER A 38 22.49 8.90 -8.78
CA SER A 38 22.61 8.22 -10.07
C SER A 38 21.47 8.44 -11.05
N MET A 39 20.24 8.79 -10.58
CA MET A 39 19.09 8.92 -11.47
C MET A 39 19.17 10.15 -12.38
N THR A 40 18.88 9.93 -13.66
CA THR A 40 18.64 10.97 -14.65
C THR A 40 17.25 11.57 -14.50
N CYS A 41 17.01 12.75 -15.09
CA CYS A 41 15.68 13.38 -15.09
C CYS A 41 14.59 12.46 -15.66
N ARG A 42 14.91 11.71 -16.71
CA ARG A 42 13.98 10.74 -17.32
C ARG A 42 13.60 9.62 -16.36
N GLU A 43 14.56 9.10 -15.61
CA GLU A 43 14.33 8.05 -14.62
C GLU A 43 13.51 8.56 -13.46
N ILE A 44 13.74 9.79 -13.00
CA ILE A 44 12.94 10.45 -11.98
C ILE A 44 11.48 10.61 -12.45
N ASP A 45 11.26 11.10 -13.67
CA ASP A 45 9.92 11.24 -14.23
C ASP A 45 9.20 9.89 -14.38
N LEU A 46 9.94 8.84 -14.75
CA LEU A 46 9.41 7.48 -14.85
C LEU A 46 8.99 6.92 -13.48
N ASP A 47 9.83 7.10 -12.45
CA ASP A 47 9.49 6.66 -11.11
C ASP A 47 8.36 7.47 -10.46
N LEU A 48 8.26 8.75 -10.76
CA LEU A 48 7.09 9.56 -10.41
C LEU A 48 5.81 8.99 -11.02
N ALA A 49 5.84 8.64 -12.30
CA ALA A 49 4.70 8.03 -12.99
C ALA A 49 4.31 6.67 -12.37
N LYS A 50 5.29 5.82 -12.06
CA LYS A 50 5.08 4.53 -11.41
C LYS A 50 4.49 4.68 -10.00
N THR A 51 5.01 5.61 -9.21
CA THR A 51 4.54 5.84 -7.84
C THR A 51 3.11 6.40 -7.83
N ARG A 52 2.76 7.27 -8.79
CA ARG A 52 1.37 7.72 -8.97
C ARG A 52 0.46 6.57 -9.38
N GLY A 53 0.90 5.72 -10.31
CA GLY A 53 0.16 4.50 -10.70
C GLY A 53 -0.08 3.57 -9.52
N PHE A 54 0.85 3.48 -8.58
CA PHE A 54 0.64 2.74 -7.33
C PHE A 54 -0.49 3.36 -6.48
N VAL A 55 -0.54 4.68 -6.33
CA VAL A 55 -1.64 5.37 -5.61
C VAL A 55 -2.99 5.09 -6.28
N ASP A 56 -3.03 5.15 -7.62
CA ASP A 56 -4.25 4.85 -8.38
C ASP A 56 -4.68 3.39 -8.20
N HIS A 57 -3.73 2.47 -8.21
CA HIS A 57 -3.98 1.05 -7.92
C HIS A 57 -4.57 0.84 -6.52
N VAL A 58 -3.95 1.43 -5.49
CA VAL A 58 -4.44 1.33 -4.11
C VAL A 58 -5.86 1.91 -3.98
N ASN A 59 -6.15 3.00 -4.65
CA ASN A 59 -7.49 3.60 -4.64
C ASN A 59 -8.52 2.67 -5.29
N LYS A 60 -8.22 2.08 -6.45
CA LYS A 60 -9.10 1.14 -7.14
C LYS A 60 -9.33 -0.14 -6.33
N GLU A 61 -8.26 -0.73 -5.82
CA GLU A 61 -8.34 -1.94 -4.99
C GLU A 61 -9.05 -1.71 -3.64
N SER A 62 -9.13 -0.46 -3.19
CA SER A 62 -9.85 -0.08 -1.97
C SER A 62 -11.35 0.16 -2.18
N GLU A 63 -11.85 0.02 -3.41
CA GLU A 63 -13.29 0.02 -3.67
C GLU A 63 -13.97 -1.17 -2.97
N PHE A 64 -15.23 -0.98 -2.59
CA PHE A 64 -15.98 -1.96 -1.81
C PHE A 64 -16.05 -3.32 -2.51
N SER A 65 -15.70 -4.37 -1.80
CA SER A 65 -15.68 -5.75 -2.29
C SER A 65 -16.18 -6.74 -1.23
N GLY A 66 -16.32 -8.02 -1.61
CA GLY A 66 -16.71 -9.06 -0.65
C GLY A 66 -15.75 -9.22 0.53
N ARG A 67 -14.45 -8.86 0.35
CA ARG A 67 -13.46 -8.82 1.43
C ARG A 67 -13.79 -7.75 2.47
N ASP A 68 -14.35 -6.62 2.04
CA ASP A 68 -14.71 -5.52 2.92
C ASP A 68 -15.89 -5.90 3.82
N VAL A 69 -16.81 -6.73 3.31
CA VAL A 69 -17.89 -7.31 4.13
C VAL A 69 -17.32 -8.15 5.28
N LEU A 70 -16.33 -9.01 5.01
CA LEU A 70 -15.67 -9.81 6.03
C LEU A 70 -14.85 -8.95 7.00
N ALA A 71 -14.18 -7.91 6.51
CA ALA A 71 -13.44 -6.97 7.34
C ALA A 71 -14.39 -6.17 8.28
N ILE A 72 -15.55 -5.73 7.80
CA ILE A 72 -16.55 -5.05 8.61
C ILE A 72 -17.08 -5.96 9.70
N LEU A 73 -17.29 -7.24 9.41
CA LEU A 73 -17.75 -8.22 10.41
C LEU A 73 -16.67 -8.55 11.46
N GLY A 74 -15.37 -8.45 11.09
CA GLY A 74 -14.26 -8.75 11.98
C GLY A 74 -13.77 -7.55 12.80
N ASP A 75 -13.48 -6.43 12.16
CA ASP A 75 -12.84 -5.25 12.77
C ASP A 75 -13.48 -3.91 12.35
N PHE A 76 -14.70 -3.93 11.85
CA PHE A 76 -15.41 -2.75 11.32
C PHE A 76 -14.69 -2.05 10.15
N GLY A 77 -13.82 -2.75 9.42
CA GLY A 77 -13.06 -2.22 8.29
C GLY A 77 -11.87 -1.34 8.68
N ILE A 78 -11.51 -1.25 9.96
CA ILE A 78 -10.40 -0.41 10.47
C ILE A 78 -9.07 -0.85 9.84
N GLY A 79 -8.79 -2.15 9.78
CA GLY A 79 -7.56 -2.70 9.22
C GLY A 79 -7.36 -2.33 7.75
N ASN A 80 -8.39 -2.40 6.93
CA ASN A 80 -8.34 -2.01 5.51
C ASN A 80 -8.10 -0.50 5.34
N ASN A 81 -8.71 0.33 6.17
CA ASN A 81 -8.52 1.78 6.15
C ASN A 81 -7.10 2.19 6.55
N MET A 82 -6.55 1.59 7.59
CA MET A 82 -5.18 1.83 8.04
C MET A 82 -4.18 1.40 6.99
N GLU A 83 -4.39 0.25 6.37
CA GLU A 83 -3.52 -0.29 5.33
C GLU A 83 -3.51 0.61 4.08
N LYS A 84 -4.67 1.06 3.63
CA LYS A 84 -4.80 2.02 2.54
C LYS A 84 -4.07 3.33 2.85
N SER A 85 -4.34 3.92 4.00
CA SER A 85 -3.75 5.20 4.40
C SER A 85 -2.23 5.12 4.46
N ALA A 86 -1.69 4.08 5.07
CA ALA A 86 -0.25 3.89 5.17
C ALA A 86 0.42 3.61 3.82
N ALA A 87 -0.25 2.89 2.91
CA ALA A 87 0.25 2.68 1.55
C ALA A 87 0.33 3.99 0.77
N ILE A 88 -0.73 4.79 0.79
CA ILE A 88 -0.81 6.10 0.13
C ILE A 88 0.18 7.09 0.73
N GLU A 89 0.30 7.14 2.06
CA GLU A 89 1.27 8.00 2.74
C GLU A 89 2.70 7.69 2.30
N SER A 90 3.07 6.41 2.24
CA SER A 90 4.41 5.99 1.78
C SER A 90 4.68 6.42 0.34
N ALA A 91 3.70 6.31 -0.54
CA ALA A 91 3.80 6.74 -1.92
C ALA A 91 3.90 8.27 -2.06
N ASN A 92 3.09 9.01 -1.33
CA ASN A 92 3.12 10.47 -1.34
C ASN A 92 4.47 11.02 -0.85
N LYS A 93 5.04 10.41 0.19
CA LYS A 93 6.38 10.75 0.68
C LYS A 93 7.44 10.53 -0.40
N ARG A 94 7.40 9.41 -1.11
CA ARG A 94 8.32 9.13 -2.23
C ARG A 94 8.11 10.11 -3.38
N ILE A 95 6.87 10.44 -3.74
CA ILE A 95 6.55 11.44 -4.76
C ILE A 95 7.16 12.80 -4.42
N GLU A 96 7.04 13.25 -3.17
CA GLU A 96 7.60 14.51 -2.73
C GLU A 96 9.12 14.52 -2.83
N GLN A 97 9.78 13.46 -2.37
CA GLN A 97 11.23 13.31 -2.48
C GLN A 97 11.73 13.32 -3.93
N PHE A 98 10.97 12.73 -4.87
CA PHE A 98 11.31 12.81 -6.28
C PHE A 98 11.07 14.17 -6.89
N ARG A 99 10.05 14.90 -6.46
CA ARG A 99 9.83 16.30 -6.87
C ARG A 99 10.99 17.19 -6.43
N GLU A 100 11.39 17.09 -5.16
CA GLU A 100 12.57 17.80 -4.64
C GLU A 100 13.84 17.46 -5.43
N LEU A 101 14.07 16.17 -5.73
CA LEU A 101 15.20 15.73 -6.50
C LEU A 101 15.17 16.26 -7.94
N ARG A 102 13.98 16.26 -8.55
CA ARG A 102 13.75 16.81 -9.89
C ARG A 102 14.10 18.29 -9.96
N ASP A 103 13.68 19.04 -8.95
CA ASP A 103 13.98 20.47 -8.84
C ASP A 103 15.46 20.70 -8.59
N ALA A 104 16.10 19.96 -7.70
CA ALA A 104 17.52 20.04 -7.41
C ALA A 104 18.39 19.73 -8.64
N LYS A 105 17.98 18.78 -9.48
CA LYS A 105 18.66 18.44 -10.75
C LYS A 105 18.26 19.35 -11.91
N LYS A 106 17.38 20.33 -11.68
CA LYS A 106 16.87 21.26 -12.70
C LYS A 106 16.22 20.55 -13.89
N CYS A 107 15.52 19.45 -13.64
CA CYS A 107 14.78 18.72 -14.64
C CYS A 107 13.62 19.58 -15.17
N GLY A 108 13.45 19.68 -16.46
CA GLY A 108 12.41 20.53 -17.09
C GLY A 108 12.83 21.97 -17.34
N ALA A 109 14.03 22.40 -16.93
CA ALA A 109 14.59 23.69 -17.32
C ALA A 109 15.00 23.74 -18.80
N ASN A 110 15.03 22.59 -19.46
CA ASN A 110 15.33 22.45 -20.88
C ASN A 110 14.31 21.49 -21.50
N PRO A 111 13.25 21.97 -22.15
CA PRO A 111 12.36 21.11 -22.92
C PRO A 111 13.17 20.55 -24.09
N ALA A 112 13.50 19.28 -23.98
CA ALA A 112 14.04 18.54 -25.12
C ALA A 112 12.93 18.16 -26.08
#